data_b2f10462db23e54876048031bfd25dc6
#
_entry.id   b2f10462db23e54876048031bfd25dc6
#
_cell.length_a   1.000
_cell.length_b   1.000
_cell.length_c   1.000
_cell.angle_alpha   90.00
_cell.angle_beta   90.00
_cell.angle_gamma   90.00
#
_symmetry.space_group_name_H-M   'P 1'
#
loop_
_entity.id
_entity.type
_entity.pdbx_description
1 polymer ?
#
loop_
_entity_poly.entity_id
_entity_poly.type
_entity_poly.pdbx_seq_one_letter_code
_entity_poly.pdbx_strand_id
1 'polypeptide(L)'
;MALSILLVVTALSGCSGISGIVGGSDSVEVPTWEVGDWWLYTFSTPDYSDDTARLVVASVSEENNTSYMLAISSLTEARRHAVLNHNPFLGRMMQEDLSAYENGEAQTVMDFPLKEDKTWVFTLFSIEWSASVWGISGNSVTMGANADDGSHLEYVYDGDVGFFSTFVWTDASGVQQMRMMLADSGGGHSGDVYFVRGGDLYSDVWEDTGPDVEVRDTFFVSDHPSDGEWDEMIYFLDAECGGGSSTISLTLRDHGSLSALERVWGPGASESGTLGTIPYPSEEYTLTATFTGDTYLRLKIAGGITTSWSL
;
A
#
# COMPACT_ATOMS: atom_id res chain seq x y z
N MET A 1 -29.93 38.10 -46.52
CA MET A 1 -29.42 37.78 -45.15
C MET A 1 -30.01 36.45 -44.74
N ALA A 2 -29.24 35.39 -44.85
CA ALA A 2 -29.65 34.05 -44.43
C ALA A 2 -28.94 33.72 -43.12
N LEU A 3 -29.71 33.49 -42.06
CA LEU A 3 -29.22 33.16 -40.73
C LEU A 3 -29.08 31.64 -40.66
N SER A 4 -27.84 31.13 -40.67
CA SER A 4 -27.54 29.72 -40.46
C SER A 4 -27.52 29.44 -38.96
N ILE A 5 -28.47 28.65 -38.49
CA ILE A 5 -28.51 28.14 -37.12
C ILE A 5 -27.63 26.88 -37.09
N LEU A 6 -26.50 26.94 -36.38
CA LEU A 6 -25.65 25.82 -36.12
C LEU A 6 -26.23 25.01 -34.93
N LEU A 7 -26.76 23.82 -35.24
CA LEU A 7 -27.26 22.89 -34.21
C LEU A 7 -26.07 22.08 -33.68
N VAL A 8 -25.64 22.39 -32.49
CA VAL A 8 -24.64 21.57 -31.73
C VAL A 8 -25.39 20.42 -31.09
N VAL A 9 -25.24 19.23 -31.63
CA VAL A 9 -25.72 17.99 -31.04
C VAL A 9 -24.64 17.53 -30.06
N THR A 10 -24.85 17.78 -28.77
CA THR A 10 -24.06 17.13 -27.69
C THR A 10 -24.55 15.69 -27.61
N ALA A 11 -23.70 14.74 -28.00
CA ALA A 11 -23.91 13.34 -27.74
C ALA A 11 -23.68 13.14 -26.21
N LEU A 12 -24.76 13.02 -25.47
CA LEU A 12 -24.78 12.44 -24.15
C LEU A 12 -24.55 10.92 -24.35
N SER A 13 -23.35 10.45 -24.08
CA SER A 13 -23.11 9.02 -23.87
C SER A 13 -23.91 8.60 -22.65
N GLY A 14 -25.01 7.92 -22.92
CA GLY A 14 -25.88 7.40 -21.88
C GLY A 14 -25.18 6.31 -21.11
N CYS A 15 -25.05 6.52 -19.81
CA CYS A 15 -25.03 5.42 -18.87
C CYS A 15 -26.27 4.57 -19.14
N SER A 16 -26.09 3.31 -19.48
CA SER A 16 -27.16 2.33 -19.54
C SER A 16 -27.79 2.21 -18.17
N GLY A 17 -28.96 2.78 -18.04
CA GLY A 17 -29.71 2.85 -16.81
C GLY A 17 -29.96 1.49 -16.20
N ILE A 18 -29.55 1.32 -15.00
CA ILE A 18 -30.12 0.35 -14.07
C ILE A 18 -31.50 0.92 -13.72
N SER A 19 -32.54 0.20 -14.19
CA SER A 19 -33.93 0.49 -13.86
C SER A 19 -34.11 0.45 -12.35
N GLY A 20 -34.49 1.58 -11.77
CA GLY A 20 -34.78 1.69 -10.35
C GLY A 20 -35.82 0.66 -9.91
N ILE A 21 -35.44 -0.16 -8.96
CA ILE A 21 -36.35 -0.74 -7.99
C ILE A 21 -36.17 0.12 -6.73
N VAL A 22 -37.17 0.93 -6.44
CA VAL A 22 -37.35 1.56 -5.13
C VAL A 22 -37.84 0.45 -4.18
N GLY A 23 -36.92 -0.28 -3.68
CA GLY A 23 -37.02 -1.18 -2.55
C GLY A 23 -35.61 -1.22 -2.04
N GLY A 24 -35.35 -0.72 -0.82
CA GLY A 24 -34.04 -0.84 -0.21
C GLY A 24 -33.61 -2.30 -0.28
N SER A 25 -32.56 -2.59 -1.00
CA SER A 25 -31.93 -3.91 -0.99
C SER A 25 -31.34 -4.05 0.41
N ASP A 26 -31.83 -5.04 1.18
CA ASP A 26 -31.27 -5.36 2.51
C ASP A 26 -29.83 -5.93 2.38
N SER A 27 -29.24 -5.88 1.20
CA SER A 27 -27.91 -6.39 0.89
C SER A 27 -27.21 -5.60 -0.20
N VAL A 28 -25.89 -5.54 -0.11
CA VAL A 28 -25.00 -4.98 -1.13
C VAL A 28 -24.17 -6.12 -1.72
N GLU A 29 -24.23 -6.25 -3.04
CA GLU A 29 -23.56 -7.32 -3.79
C GLU A 29 -22.11 -6.94 -4.13
N VAL A 30 -21.28 -7.95 -4.45
CA VAL A 30 -19.92 -7.73 -4.93
C VAL A 30 -19.92 -6.95 -6.24
N PRO A 31 -19.06 -5.93 -6.41
CA PRO A 31 -18.97 -5.19 -7.65
C PRO A 31 -18.25 -6.01 -8.73
N THR A 32 -18.43 -5.63 -9.97
CA THR A 32 -17.59 -6.09 -11.08
C THR A 32 -16.68 -4.95 -11.50
N TRP A 33 -15.38 -5.19 -11.52
CA TRP A 33 -14.39 -4.21 -11.97
C TRP A 33 -13.96 -4.50 -13.41
N GLU A 34 -13.62 -3.42 -14.13
CA GLU A 34 -13.04 -3.49 -15.46
C GLU A 34 -11.56 -3.08 -15.42
N VAL A 35 -10.76 -3.55 -16.38
CA VAL A 35 -9.37 -3.09 -16.55
C VAL A 35 -9.37 -1.58 -16.80
N GLY A 36 -8.58 -0.86 -15.99
CA GLY A 36 -8.54 0.59 -16.01
C GLY A 36 -9.48 1.27 -15.01
N ASP A 37 -10.29 0.54 -14.23
CA ASP A 37 -10.94 1.13 -13.06
C ASP A 37 -9.88 1.52 -12.04
N TRP A 38 -10.08 2.66 -11.34
CA TRP A 38 -9.07 3.18 -10.44
C TRP A 38 -9.64 3.93 -9.25
N TRP A 39 -8.86 3.93 -8.16
CA TRP A 39 -9.14 4.63 -6.91
C TRP A 39 -7.87 5.35 -6.44
N LEU A 40 -8.00 6.65 -6.15
CA LEU A 40 -6.94 7.46 -5.57
C LEU A 40 -7.13 7.52 -4.06
N TYR A 41 -6.17 6.96 -3.32
CA TYR A 41 -6.20 6.96 -1.86
C TYR A 41 -5.10 7.82 -1.28
N THR A 42 -5.40 8.44 -0.13
CA THR A 42 -4.41 8.97 0.80
C THR A 42 -4.18 7.93 1.89
N PHE A 43 -2.93 7.61 2.16
CA PHE A 43 -2.48 6.70 3.20
C PHE A 43 -1.79 7.49 4.31
N SER A 44 -2.17 7.23 5.57
CA SER A 44 -1.56 7.82 6.75
C SER A 44 -1.18 6.72 7.73
N THR A 45 0.02 6.79 8.28
CA THR A 45 0.54 5.91 9.32
C THR A 45 1.23 6.75 10.39
N PRO A 46 1.44 6.25 11.62
CA PRO A 46 2.13 7.02 12.66
C PRO A 46 3.61 7.24 12.34
N ASP A 47 4.19 6.35 11.54
CA ASP A 47 5.64 6.29 11.33
C ASP A 47 6.11 7.05 10.09
N TYR A 48 5.23 7.28 9.11
CA TYR A 48 5.60 7.86 7.81
C TYR A 48 4.70 9.02 7.46
N SER A 49 5.24 9.98 6.73
CA SER A 49 4.44 11.07 6.16
C SER A 49 3.33 10.52 5.27
N ASP A 50 2.18 11.20 5.25
CA ASP A 50 1.08 10.87 4.36
C ASP A 50 1.56 10.77 2.91
N ASP A 51 1.05 9.78 2.21
CA ASP A 51 1.27 9.63 0.78
C ASP A 51 -0.04 9.41 0.03
N THR A 52 0.03 9.46 -1.29
CA THR A 52 -1.13 9.32 -2.15
C THR A 52 -0.78 8.37 -3.28
N ALA A 53 -1.58 7.31 -3.45
CA ALA A 53 -1.41 6.35 -4.53
C ALA A 53 -2.71 6.09 -5.27
N ARG A 54 -2.63 5.99 -6.60
CA ARG A 54 -3.74 5.54 -7.44
C ARG A 54 -3.62 4.05 -7.69
N LEU A 55 -4.55 3.30 -7.10
CA LEU A 55 -4.74 1.89 -7.38
C LEU A 55 -5.52 1.74 -8.68
N VAL A 56 -5.11 0.81 -9.53
CA VAL A 56 -5.70 0.59 -10.85
C VAL A 56 -5.87 -0.91 -11.06
N VAL A 57 -6.99 -1.34 -11.62
CA VAL A 57 -7.18 -2.71 -12.10
C VAL A 57 -6.31 -2.91 -13.35
N ALA A 58 -5.17 -3.56 -13.18
CA ALA A 58 -4.19 -3.76 -14.24
C ALA A 58 -4.53 -4.92 -15.17
N SER A 59 -5.13 -5.98 -14.63
CA SER A 59 -5.56 -7.14 -15.40
C SER A 59 -6.65 -7.91 -14.69
N VAL A 60 -7.35 -8.73 -15.48
CA VAL A 60 -8.37 -9.69 -15.03
C VAL A 60 -7.92 -11.08 -15.48
N SER A 61 -7.86 -12.04 -14.57
CA SER A 61 -7.55 -13.42 -14.87
C SER A 61 -8.79 -14.28 -14.81
N GLU A 62 -9.02 -15.08 -15.84
CA GLU A 62 -10.12 -16.06 -15.90
C GLU A 62 -9.63 -17.50 -15.65
N GLU A 63 -8.32 -17.71 -15.56
CA GLU A 63 -7.72 -19.04 -15.38
C GLU A 63 -7.68 -19.42 -13.90
N ASN A 64 -8.29 -20.56 -13.56
CA ASN A 64 -8.21 -21.32 -12.29
C ASN A 64 -8.54 -20.62 -10.97
N ASN A 65 -8.63 -19.32 -10.93
CA ASN A 65 -9.16 -18.49 -9.84
C ASN A 65 -9.38 -17.11 -10.44
N THR A 66 -10.60 -16.80 -10.79
CA THR A 66 -10.98 -15.49 -11.33
C THR A 66 -10.54 -14.40 -10.37
N SER A 67 -9.57 -13.59 -10.79
CA SER A 67 -8.98 -12.57 -9.93
C SER A 67 -8.68 -11.30 -10.70
N TYR A 68 -8.74 -10.18 -10.00
CA TYR A 68 -8.18 -8.91 -10.41
C TYR A 68 -6.74 -8.81 -9.96
N MET A 69 -5.94 -8.01 -10.69
CA MET A 69 -4.63 -7.56 -10.26
C MET A 69 -4.69 -6.06 -10.04
N LEU A 70 -4.53 -5.61 -8.81
CA LEU A 70 -4.43 -4.20 -8.48
C LEU A 70 -2.95 -3.75 -8.48
N ALA A 71 -2.68 -2.70 -9.23
CA ALA A 71 -1.37 -2.09 -9.40
C ALA A 71 -1.45 -0.59 -9.12
N ILE A 72 -0.32 0.09 -9.09
CA ILE A 72 -0.20 1.54 -8.86
C ILE A 72 0.24 2.25 -10.15
N SER A 73 -0.34 3.40 -10.44
CA SER A 73 -0.05 4.19 -11.65
C SER A 73 1.33 4.88 -11.66
N SER A 74 2.14 4.68 -10.62
CA SER A 74 3.49 5.24 -10.46
C SER A 74 4.45 4.18 -9.95
N LEU A 75 5.57 3.96 -10.64
CA LEU A 75 6.60 3.02 -10.19
C LEU A 75 7.22 3.46 -8.85
N THR A 76 7.41 4.76 -8.64
CA THR A 76 7.93 5.29 -7.38
C THR A 76 7.00 4.96 -6.22
N GLU A 77 5.70 5.17 -6.37
CA GLU A 77 4.73 4.83 -5.33
C GLU A 77 4.59 3.31 -5.15
N ALA A 78 4.66 2.53 -6.22
CA ALA A 78 4.65 1.07 -6.12
C ALA A 78 5.85 0.55 -5.32
N ARG A 79 7.05 1.10 -5.52
CA ARG A 79 8.24 0.82 -4.71
C ARG A 79 8.08 1.25 -3.26
N ARG A 80 7.48 2.43 -3.02
CA ARG A 80 7.19 2.93 -1.69
C ARG A 80 6.27 1.97 -0.93
N HIS A 81 5.17 1.56 -1.55
CA HIS A 81 4.26 0.60 -0.95
C HIS A 81 4.92 -0.76 -0.69
N ALA A 82 5.83 -1.20 -1.57
CA ALA A 82 6.56 -2.44 -1.40
C ALA A 82 7.51 -2.42 -0.19
N VAL A 83 8.29 -1.34 0.01
CA VAL A 83 9.24 -1.25 1.13
C VAL A 83 8.55 -0.92 2.46
N LEU A 84 7.46 -0.16 2.45
CA LEU A 84 6.71 0.17 3.67
C LEU A 84 5.71 -0.92 4.04
N ASN A 85 5.26 -1.71 3.08
CA ASN A 85 4.30 -2.82 3.24
C ASN A 85 3.02 -2.41 4.00
N HIS A 86 2.46 -1.25 3.65
CA HIS A 86 1.33 -0.67 4.38
C HIS A 86 0.00 -0.70 3.61
N ASN A 87 -0.06 -1.32 2.42
CA ASN A 87 -1.30 -1.46 1.66
C ASN A 87 -1.63 -2.94 1.39
N PRO A 88 -2.57 -3.53 2.14
CA PRO A 88 -2.90 -4.95 2.02
C PRO A 88 -3.71 -5.29 0.77
N PHE A 89 -4.21 -4.28 0.03
CA PHE A 89 -5.08 -4.49 -1.13
C PHE A 89 -4.35 -4.44 -2.47
N LEU A 90 -3.02 -4.35 -2.47
CA LEU A 90 -2.23 -4.42 -3.69
C LEU A 90 -2.00 -5.87 -4.15
N GLY A 91 -1.91 -6.05 -5.46
CA GLY A 91 -1.70 -7.35 -6.08
C GLY A 91 -3.01 -8.08 -6.37
N ARG A 92 -3.08 -9.36 -6.04
CA ARG A 92 -4.21 -10.21 -6.36
C ARG A 92 -5.41 -9.95 -5.44
N MET A 93 -6.59 -9.80 -6.05
CA MET A 93 -7.88 -9.79 -5.35
C MET A 93 -8.86 -10.73 -6.06
N MET A 94 -9.63 -11.51 -5.30
CA MET A 94 -10.60 -12.43 -5.87
C MET A 94 -11.81 -11.67 -6.44
N GLN A 95 -12.34 -12.13 -7.58
CA GLN A 95 -13.54 -11.51 -8.17
C GLN A 95 -14.81 -11.85 -7.41
N GLU A 96 -14.85 -13.02 -6.79
CA GLU A 96 -16.05 -13.54 -6.13
C GLU A 96 -16.47 -12.70 -4.91
N ASP A 97 -15.49 -12.21 -4.15
CA ASP A 97 -15.73 -11.56 -2.85
C ASP A 97 -14.73 -10.42 -2.53
N LEU A 98 -13.88 -10.03 -3.47
CA LEU A 98 -12.79 -9.07 -3.28
C LEU A 98 -11.84 -9.43 -2.13
N SER A 99 -11.67 -10.73 -1.85
CA SER A 99 -10.67 -11.19 -0.89
C SER A 99 -9.27 -10.73 -1.29
N ALA A 100 -8.56 -10.14 -0.32
CA ALA A 100 -7.14 -9.77 -0.45
C ALA A 100 -6.25 -10.98 -0.13
N TYR A 101 -5.00 -10.96 -0.58
CA TYR A 101 -4.05 -12.04 -0.28
C TYR A 101 -3.08 -11.63 0.82
N GLU A 102 -3.00 -12.45 1.86
CA GLU A 102 -1.97 -12.36 2.88
C GLU A 102 -1.27 -13.71 3.03
N ASN A 103 0.06 -13.72 3.01
CA ASN A 103 0.87 -14.95 3.10
C ASN A 103 0.48 -16.05 2.10
N GLY A 104 -0.01 -15.65 0.91
CA GLY A 104 -0.42 -16.57 -0.14
C GLY A 104 -1.83 -17.14 -0.02
N GLU A 105 -2.59 -16.75 1.00
CA GLU A 105 -3.97 -17.16 1.24
C GLU A 105 -4.95 -16.01 1.04
N ALA A 106 -6.11 -16.28 0.42
CA ALA A 106 -7.17 -15.30 0.25
C ALA A 106 -7.87 -15.02 1.59
N GLN A 107 -8.00 -13.75 1.93
CA GLN A 107 -8.61 -13.28 3.17
C GLN A 107 -9.88 -12.50 2.85
N THR A 108 -11.02 -12.98 3.31
CA THR A 108 -12.33 -12.37 3.07
C THR A 108 -12.53 -11.18 3.98
N VAL A 109 -11.95 -10.04 3.60
CA VAL A 109 -12.09 -8.77 4.35
C VAL A 109 -13.53 -8.26 4.30
N MET A 110 -14.23 -8.54 3.21
CA MET A 110 -15.65 -8.25 3.00
C MET A 110 -16.38 -9.53 2.57
N ASP A 111 -17.31 -10.02 3.38
CA ASP A 111 -18.06 -11.22 3.07
C ASP A 111 -19.36 -10.88 2.33
N PHE A 112 -19.28 -10.76 1.01
CA PHE A 112 -20.44 -10.48 0.14
C PHE A 112 -21.44 -11.65 0.07
N PRO A 113 -22.74 -11.39 -0.14
CA PRO A 113 -23.38 -10.08 -0.11
C PRO A 113 -23.36 -9.49 1.30
N LEU A 114 -23.05 -8.19 1.41
CA LEU A 114 -23.02 -7.48 2.69
C LEU A 114 -24.46 -7.24 3.16
N LYS A 115 -24.78 -7.71 4.39
CA LYS A 115 -26.11 -7.61 5.02
C LYS A 115 -25.97 -7.18 6.46
N GLU A 116 -26.97 -6.49 7.00
CA GLU A 116 -27.02 -6.15 8.42
C GLU A 116 -26.83 -7.40 9.29
N ASP A 117 -26.15 -7.24 10.41
CA ASP A 117 -25.84 -8.28 11.40
C ASP A 117 -24.99 -9.47 10.87
N LYS A 118 -24.49 -9.42 9.63
CA LYS A 118 -23.58 -10.46 9.11
C LYS A 118 -22.25 -10.41 9.84
N THR A 119 -21.69 -11.58 10.15
CA THR A 119 -20.40 -11.73 10.85
C THR A 119 -19.52 -12.75 10.15
N TRP A 120 -18.21 -12.53 10.16
CA TRP A 120 -17.20 -13.45 9.59
C TRP A 120 -15.84 -13.26 10.28
N VAL A 121 -14.88 -14.10 9.92
CA VAL A 121 -13.51 -14.05 10.45
C VAL A 121 -12.55 -14.03 9.27
N PHE A 122 -11.48 -13.25 9.38
CA PHE A 122 -10.39 -13.19 8.40
C PHE A 122 -9.07 -12.83 9.08
N THR A 123 -7.94 -13.05 8.38
CA THR A 123 -6.61 -12.62 8.85
C THR A 123 -6.13 -11.44 8.01
N LEU A 124 -5.61 -10.41 8.65
CA LEU A 124 -4.98 -9.26 7.99
C LEU A 124 -3.94 -8.66 8.94
N PHE A 125 -2.79 -8.23 8.42
CA PHE A 125 -1.65 -7.75 9.23
C PHE A 125 -1.15 -8.79 10.23
N SER A 126 -1.25 -10.09 9.89
CA SER A 126 -0.95 -11.23 10.77
C SER A 126 -1.79 -11.29 12.05
N ILE A 127 -2.94 -10.62 12.05
CA ILE A 127 -3.92 -10.59 13.14
C ILE A 127 -5.22 -11.22 12.67
N GLU A 128 -5.83 -12.08 13.49
CA GLU A 128 -7.16 -12.63 13.25
C GLU A 128 -8.23 -11.62 13.70
N TRP A 129 -9.19 -11.36 12.82
CA TRP A 129 -10.25 -10.37 13.01
C TRP A 129 -11.61 -11.00 13.01
N SER A 130 -12.42 -10.66 14.00
CA SER A 130 -13.86 -10.97 14.06
C SER A 130 -14.64 -9.75 13.56
N ALA A 131 -15.20 -9.86 12.35
CA ALA A 131 -15.85 -8.75 11.64
C ALA A 131 -17.37 -8.83 11.69
N SER A 132 -17.99 -7.66 11.53
CA SER A 132 -19.46 -7.55 11.41
C SER A 132 -19.86 -6.31 10.59
N VAL A 133 -21.03 -6.39 9.96
CA VAL A 133 -21.70 -5.22 9.37
C VAL A 133 -22.41 -4.46 10.48
N TRP A 134 -22.09 -3.17 10.62
CA TRP A 134 -22.70 -2.30 11.64
C TRP A 134 -23.91 -1.55 11.13
N GLY A 135 -23.98 -1.31 9.82
CA GLY A 135 -25.13 -0.66 9.21
C GLY A 135 -24.98 -0.46 7.71
N ILE A 136 -26.13 -0.34 7.05
CA ILE A 136 -26.24 -0.09 5.61
C ILE A 136 -27.04 1.19 5.40
N SER A 137 -26.53 2.07 4.55
CA SER A 137 -27.21 3.31 4.16
C SER A 137 -27.11 3.52 2.65
N GLY A 138 -28.16 3.21 1.92
CA GLY A 138 -28.12 3.14 0.47
C GLY A 138 -27.14 2.07 -0.01
N ASN A 139 -26.12 2.46 -0.80
CA ASN A 139 -25.05 1.55 -1.26
C ASN A 139 -23.81 1.58 -0.35
N SER A 140 -23.83 2.33 0.73
CA SER A 140 -22.71 2.44 1.67
C SER A 140 -22.91 1.47 2.85
N VAL A 141 -21.87 0.69 3.17
CA VAL A 141 -21.87 -0.30 4.24
C VAL A 141 -20.75 0.02 5.22
N THR A 142 -21.11 0.27 6.47
CA THR A 142 -20.15 0.44 7.56
C THR A 142 -19.91 -0.89 8.24
N MET A 143 -18.66 -1.24 8.38
CA MET A 143 -18.18 -2.50 8.96
C MET A 143 -17.12 -2.22 10.02
N GLY A 144 -17.00 -3.13 10.95
CA GLY A 144 -15.90 -3.14 11.90
C GLY A 144 -15.46 -4.54 12.23
N ALA A 145 -14.23 -4.65 12.66
CA ALA A 145 -13.66 -5.91 13.12
C ALA A 145 -12.83 -5.70 14.38
N ASN A 146 -12.86 -6.67 15.28
CA ASN A 146 -12.09 -6.64 16.52
C ASN A 146 -11.17 -7.85 16.58
N ALA A 147 -9.99 -7.64 17.13
CA ALA A 147 -9.02 -8.69 17.44
C ALA A 147 -8.99 -8.99 18.95
N ASP A 148 -8.49 -10.16 19.30
CA ASP A 148 -8.40 -10.62 20.69
C ASP A 148 -7.41 -9.77 21.54
N ASP A 149 -6.44 -9.11 20.87
CA ASP A 149 -5.48 -8.22 21.54
C ASP A 149 -6.05 -6.84 21.88
N GLY A 150 -7.28 -6.52 21.42
CA GLY A 150 -7.94 -5.23 21.61
C GLY A 150 -7.76 -4.26 20.44
N SER A 151 -7.05 -4.65 19.40
CA SER A 151 -6.98 -3.90 18.14
C SER A 151 -8.33 -3.91 17.43
N HIS A 152 -8.62 -2.89 16.62
CA HIS A 152 -9.86 -2.82 15.85
C HIS A 152 -9.66 -2.22 14.46
N LEU A 153 -10.51 -2.68 13.52
CA LEU A 153 -10.68 -2.11 12.19
C LEU A 153 -12.04 -1.43 12.11
N GLU A 154 -12.08 -0.28 11.44
CA GLU A 154 -13.31 0.38 11.01
C GLU A 154 -13.18 0.70 9.52
N TYR A 155 -14.13 0.25 8.72
CA TYR A 155 -14.08 0.45 7.28
C TYR A 155 -15.46 0.60 6.67
N VAL A 156 -15.49 1.39 5.60
CA VAL A 156 -16.71 1.71 4.86
C VAL A 156 -16.51 1.29 3.41
N TYR A 157 -17.34 0.35 2.97
CA TYR A 157 -17.49 0.04 1.55
C TYR A 157 -18.50 0.98 0.92
N ASP A 158 -18.20 1.51 -0.25
CA ASP A 158 -19.09 2.36 -1.03
C ASP A 158 -19.43 1.66 -2.36
N GLY A 159 -20.67 1.19 -2.49
CA GLY A 159 -21.12 0.47 -3.68
C GLY A 159 -21.21 1.33 -4.94
N ASP A 160 -21.29 2.66 -4.82
CA ASP A 160 -21.28 3.57 -5.97
C ASP A 160 -19.85 3.74 -6.52
N VAL A 161 -18.85 3.54 -5.66
CA VAL A 161 -17.43 3.54 -5.99
C VAL A 161 -16.91 2.14 -6.29
N GLY A 162 -17.57 1.12 -5.72
CA GLY A 162 -17.21 -0.28 -5.87
C GLY A 162 -15.99 -0.71 -5.04
N PHE A 163 -15.57 0.09 -4.05
CA PHE A 163 -14.46 -0.23 -3.14
C PHE A 163 -14.58 0.53 -1.82
N PHE A 164 -13.51 0.53 -1.00
CA PHE A 164 -13.51 1.26 0.27
C PHE A 164 -13.54 2.78 0.06
N SER A 165 -14.40 3.47 0.78
CA SER A 165 -14.28 4.93 0.96
C SER A 165 -13.33 5.27 2.11
N THR A 166 -13.27 4.40 3.13
CA THR A 166 -12.38 4.55 4.30
C THR A 166 -12.00 3.16 4.82
N PHE A 167 -10.76 3.00 5.25
CA PHE A 167 -10.27 1.83 5.99
C PHE A 167 -9.28 2.32 7.07
N VAL A 168 -9.55 1.99 8.33
CA VAL A 168 -8.76 2.44 9.47
C VAL A 168 -8.43 1.25 10.37
N TRP A 169 -7.15 1.10 10.69
CA TRP A 169 -6.66 0.16 11.69
C TRP A 169 -6.12 0.92 12.90
N THR A 170 -6.65 0.58 14.07
CA THR A 170 -6.19 1.12 15.36
C THR A 170 -5.72 -0.04 16.24
N ASP A 171 -4.56 0.07 16.83
CA ASP A 171 -4.01 -0.96 17.70
C ASP A 171 -4.66 -0.97 19.10
N ALA A 172 -4.27 -1.95 19.92
CA ALA A 172 -4.77 -2.12 21.29
C ALA A 172 -4.45 -0.94 22.23
N SER A 173 -3.48 -0.10 21.89
CA SER A 173 -3.14 1.12 22.66
C SER A 173 -3.93 2.34 22.21
N GLY A 174 -4.74 2.22 21.17
CA GLY A 174 -5.54 3.30 20.59
C GLY A 174 -4.78 4.15 19.58
N VAL A 175 -3.62 3.69 19.10
CA VAL A 175 -2.85 4.36 18.05
C VAL A 175 -3.32 3.90 16.69
N GLN A 176 -3.68 4.85 15.81
CA GLN A 176 -4.03 4.57 14.43
C GLN A 176 -2.79 4.11 13.65
N GLN A 177 -2.70 2.82 13.36
CA GLN A 177 -1.58 2.22 12.66
C GLN A 177 -1.65 2.44 11.14
N MET A 178 -2.85 2.47 10.59
CA MET A 178 -3.08 2.78 9.18
C MET A 178 -4.43 3.45 8.97
N ARG A 179 -4.46 4.42 8.07
CA ARG A 179 -5.69 5.00 7.53
C ARG A 179 -5.57 5.12 6.02
N MET A 180 -6.53 4.57 5.32
CA MET A 180 -6.71 4.71 3.88
C MET A 180 -8.01 5.46 3.61
N MET A 181 -7.94 6.60 2.92
CA MET A 181 -9.09 7.43 2.59
C MET A 181 -9.18 7.65 1.09
N LEU A 182 -10.35 7.39 0.53
CA LEU A 182 -10.63 7.68 -0.87
C LEU A 182 -10.64 9.19 -1.11
N ALA A 183 -9.85 9.64 -2.07
CA ALA A 183 -9.81 11.02 -2.53
C ALA A 183 -10.54 11.21 -3.87
N ASP A 184 -10.49 10.20 -4.75
CA ASP A 184 -11.11 10.24 -6.08
C ASP A 184 -11.19 8.82 -6.65
N SER A 185 -12.08 8.59 -7.64
CA SER A 185 -12.21 7.31 -8.33
C SER A 185 -12.73 7.49 -9.75
N GLY A 186 -12.55 6.48 -10.60
CA GLY A 186 -13.07 6.50 -11.95
C GLY A 186 -12.70 5.26 -12.75
N GLY A 187 -13.00 5.28 -14.04
CA GLY A 187 -12.65 4.22 -14.98
C GLY A 187 -11.81 4.73 -16.16
N GLY A 188 -11.33 3.79 -16.99
CA GLY A 188 -10.61 4.11 -18.21
C GLY A 188 -9.23 4.72 -18.01
N HIS A 189 -8.52 4.33 -16.93
CA HIS A 189 -7.11 4.67 -16.79
C HIS A 189 -6.33 4.16 -18.01
N SER A 190 -5.43 4.98 -18.50
CA SER A 190 -4.52 4.63 -19.61
C SER A 190 -3.09 4.99 -19.24
N GLY A 191 -2.13 4.17 -19.63
CA GLY A 191 -0.72 4.33 -19.34
C GLY A 191 -0.15 3.15 -18.55
N ASP A 192 1.08 3.29 -18.11
CA ASP A 192 1.77 2.22 -17.39
C ASP A 192 1.31 2.16 -15.93
N VAL A 193 1.12 0.93 -15.46
CA VAL A 193 0.83 0.62 -14.06
C VAL A 193 1.78 -0.46 -13.56
N TYR A 194 2.09 -0.44 -12.26
CA TYR A 194 3.15 -1.23 -11.66
C TYR A 194 2.68 -1.92 -10.38
N PHE A 195 3.02 -3.18 -10.25
CA PHE A 195 2.97 -3.91 -9.00
C PHE A 195 4.40 -4.32 -8.64
N VAL A 196 4.87 -3.89 -7.47
CA VAL A 196 6.15 -4.30 -6.92
C VAL A 196 5.87 -5.21 -5.74
N ARG A 197 6.17 -6.51 -5.91
CA ARG A 197 6.12 -7.46 -4.81
C ARG A 197 7.35 -7.23 -3.94
N GLY A 198 7.14 -6.73 -2.72
CA GLY A 198 8.17 -6.51 -1.72
C GLY A 198 8.41 -7.71 -0.82
N GLY A 199 9.61 -7.77 -0.24
CA GLY A 199 9.93 -8.66 0.87
C GLY A 199 10.91 -7.99 1.80
N ASP A 200 10.58 -7.93 3.09
CA ASP A 200 11.40 -7.27 4.11
C ASP A 200 12.77 -7.95 4.23
N LEU A 201 13.83 -7.17 4.10
CA LEU A 201 15.21 -7.63 4.24
C LEU A 201 15.88 -7.04 5.49
N TYR A 202 15.60 -5.78 5.77
CA TYR A 202 16.18 -5.07 6.90
C TYR A 202 15.28 -3.91 7.36
N SER A 203 15.18 -3.69 8.67
CA SER A 203 14.47 -2.54 9.23
C SER A 203 15.05 -2.20 10.60
N ASP A 204 15.46 -0.95 10.79
CA ASP A 204 15.91 -0.46 12.09
C ASP A 204 15.68 1.05 12.25
N VAL A 205 15.64 1.50 13.52
CA VAL A 205 15.52 2.90 13.92
C VAL A 205 16.52 3.18 15.04
N TRP A 206 17.33 4.19 14.85
CA TRP A 206 18.31 4.67 15.84
C TRP A 206 17.98 6.10 16.26
N GLU A 207 17.78 6.30 17.54
CA GLU A 207 17.44 7.59 18.13
C GLU A 207 18.42 7.91 19.27
N ASP A 208 18.83 9.16 19.40
CA ASP A 208 19.62 9.73 20.50
C ASP A 208 20.76 8.80 20.95
N THR A 209 21.59 8.41 20.02
CA THR A 209 22.61 7.39 20.23
C THR A 209 23.78 7.86 21.11
N GLY A 210 23.83 9.13 21.47
CA GLY A 210 24.89 9.69 22.30
C GLY A 210 26.20 9.94 21.51
N PRO A 211 27.32 10.20 22.19
CA PRO A 211 28.57 10.48 21.53
C PRO A 211 29.20 9.21 20.95
N ASP A 212 29.63 9.28 19.68
CA ASP A 212 30.51 8.33 18.99
C ASP A 212 30.03 6.85 19.07
N VAL A 213 28.80 6.59 18.63
CA VAL A 213 28.26 5.23 18.50
C VAL A 213 28.49 4.72 17.09
N GLU A 214 29.05 3.52 16.96
CA GLU A 214 29.13 2.77 15.72
C GLU A 214 28.23 1.53 15.82
N VAL A 215 27.33 1.39 14.85
CA VAL A 215 26.50 0.20 14.64
C VAL A 215 27.03 -0.51 13.41
N ARG A 216 27.19 -1.84 13.54
CA ARG A 216 27.51 -2.68 12.40
C ARG A 216 26.62 -3.89 12.41
N ASP A 217 25.93 -4.09 11.31
CA ASP A 217 24.99 -5.18 11.10
C ASP A 217 25.17 -5.87 9.76
N THR A 218 24.73 -7.11 9.65
CA THR A 218 24.83 -7.90 8.43
C THR A 218 23.49 -8.58 8.17
N PHE A 219 22.98 -8.45 6.97
CA PHE A 219 21.76 -9.14 6.57
C PHE A 219 21.95 -9.88 5.23
N PHE A 220 21.16 -10.93 5.07
CA PHE A 220 21.20 -11.78 3.90
C PHE A 220 19.99 -11.49 2.99
N VAL A 221 20.22 -11.53 1.69
CA VAL A 221 19.21 -11.29 0.65
C VAL A 221 18.63 -12.61 0.11
N SER A 222 18.79 -13.70 0.87
CA SER A 222 18.56 -15.06 0.41
C SER A 222 17.10 -15.47 0.32
N ASP A 223 16.16 -14.79 0.97
CA ASP A 223 14.83 -15.35 1.16
C ASP A 223 13.78 -14.77 0.22
N HIS A 224 13.96 -14.99 -1.08
CA HIS A 224 12.87 -14.78 -2.01
C HIS A 224 11.81 -15.90 -1.82
N PRO A 225 10.55 -15.57 -1.53
CA PRO A 225 9.52 -16.57 -1.21
C PRO A 225 9.12 -17.51 -2.36
N SER A 226 9.71 -17.40 -3.55
CA SER A 226 9.38 -18.20 -4.74
C SER A 226 10.58 -18.48 -5.64
N ASP A 227 11.66 -19.04 -5.13
CA ASP A 227 12.81 -19.60 -5.90
C ASP A 227 13.39 -18.67 -7.00
N GLY A 228 13.22 -17.36 -6.89
CA GLY A 228 13.73 -16.35 -7.81
C GLY A 228 14.73 -15.42 -7.14
N GLU A 229 15.38 -14.62 -7.95
CA GLU A 229 16.22 -13.52 -7.49
C GLU A 229 15.37 -12.24 -7.43
N TRP A 230 15.68 -11.34 -6.49
CA TRP A 230 15.13 -10.00 -6.48
C TRP A 230 15.66 -9.21 -7.69
N ASP A 231 14.78 -8.46 -8.37
CA ASP A 231 15.18 -7.57 -9.47
C ASP A 231 16.03 -6.39 -8.97
N GLU A 232 15.66 -5.91 -7.78
CA GLU A 232 16.29 -4.76 -7.11
C GLU A 232 16.10 -4.85 -5.59
N MET A 233 16.90 -4.09 -4.86
CA MET A 233 16.57 -3.73 -3.48
C MET A 233 16.04 -2.31 -3.44
N ILE A 234 15.00 -2.09 -2.65
CA ILE A 234 14.37 -0.80 -2.44
C ILE A 234 14.68 -0.38 -1.01
N TYR A 235 15.18 0.85 -0.83
CA TYR A 235 15.37 1.40 0.51
C TYR A 235 14.49 2.62 0.72
N PHE A 236 14.06 2.77 1.96
CA PHE A 236 13.39 3.96 2.49
C PHE A 236 14.19 4.47 3.69
N LEU A 237 14.45 5.76 3.75
CA LEU A 237 15.15 6.35 4.87
C LEU A 237 14.61 7.71 5.29
N ASP A 238 14.70 7.95 6.61
CA ASP A 238 14.59 9.25 7.25
C ASP A 238 15.84 9.46 8.10
N ALA A 239 16.38 10.68 8.08
CA ALA A 239 17.54 11.04 8.88
C ALA A 239 17.41 12.48 9.40
N GLU A 240 17.82 12.71 10.65
CA GLU A 240 17.88 14.02 11.24
C GLU A 240 19.13 14.15 12.11
N CYS A 241 19.85 15.24 11.95
CA CYS A 241 20.97 15.63 12.78
C CYS A 241 20.62 16.93 13.49
N GLY A 242 20.70 16.93 14.82
CA GLY A 242 20.60 18.13 15.64
C GLY A 242 21.71 19.15 15.34
N GLY A 243 21.74 20.23 16.08
CA GLY A 243 22.77 21.25 15.96
C GLY A 243 24.14 20.83 16.50
N GLY A 244 25.10 21.74 16.45
CA GLY A 244 26.41 21.57 17.06
C GLY A 244 27.35 20.67 16.26
N SER A 245 27.70 19.50 16.79
CA SER A 245 28.60 18.53 16.17
C SER A 245 27.89 17.25 15.75
N SER A 246 26.55 17.24 15.69
CA SER A 246 25.78 16.04 15.32
C SER A 246 26.06 15.61 13.89
N THR A 247 26.36 14.33 13.72
CA THR A 247 26.63 13.75 12.40
C THR A 247 26.12 12.31 12.33
N ILE A 248 25.68 11.91 11.14
CA ILE A 248 25.40 10.52 10.79
C ILE A 248 26.22 10.16 9.56
N SER A 249 26.87 9.00 9.56
CA SER A 249 27.44 8.37 8.38
C SER A 249 26.85 6.98 8.22
N LEU A 250 26.27 6.70 7.06
CA LEU A 250 25.66 5.41 6.72
C LEU A 250 26.38 4.84 5.50
N THR A 251 26.83 3.59 5.60
CA THR A 251 27.41 2.86 4.49
C THR A 251 26.81 1.46 4.42
N LEU A 252 26.35 1.07 3.25
CA LEU A 252 25.94 -0.29 2.93
C LEU A 252 26.92 -0.87 1.91
N ARG A 253 27.53 -1.99 2.23
CA ARG A 253 28.50 -2.69 1.35
C ARG A 253 28.02 -4.07 1.04
N ASP A 254 28.20 -4.49 -0.22
CA ASP A 254 27.95 -5.86 -0.64
C ASP A 254 29.05 -6.82 -0.11
N HIS A 255 28.86 -8.12 -0.34
CA HIS A 255 29.84 -9.16 0.03
C HIS A 255 31.23 -8.91 -0.59
N GLY A 256 31.30 -8.30 -1.78
CA GLY A 256 32.55 -7.90 -2.44
C GLY A 256 33.16 -6.60 -1.87
N SER A 257 32.57 -6.03 -0.83
CA SER A 257 32.98 -4.75 -0.20
C SER A 257 32.80 -3.52 -1.10
N LEU A 258 32.00 -3.62 -2.16
CA LEU A 258 31.59 -2.46 -2.96
C LEU A 258 30.50 -1.68 -2.20
N SER A 259 30.62 -0.35 -2.23
CA SER A 259 29.63 0.54 -1.62
C SER A 259 28.35 0.54 -2.49
N ALA A 260 27.26 0.01 -1.95
CA ALA A 260 25.94 -0.01 -2.57
C ALA A 260 25.13 1.25 -2.23
N LEU A 261 25.31 1.76 -1.00
CA LEU A 261 24.72 3.01 -0.52
C LEU A 261 25.73 3.70 0.40
N GLU A 262 25.91 5.00 0.22
CA GLU A 262 26.71 5.83 1.11
C GLU A 262 26.02 7.18 1.30
N ARG A 263 25.84 7.59 2.56
CA ARG A 263 25.22 8.85 2.95
C ARG A 263 25.94 9.44 4.15
N VAL A 264 26.03 10.76 4.19
CA VAL A 264 26.57 11.50 5.31
C VAL A 264 25.70 12.72 5.56
N TRP A 265 25.27 12.90 6.79
CA TRP A 265 24.53 14.07 7.25
C TRP A 265 25.35 14.81 8.30
N GLY A 266 25.45 16.12 8.14
CA GLY A 266 26.12 17.02 9.10
C GLY A 266 25.13 17.75 10.00
N PRO A 267 25.65 18.63 10.87
CA PRO A 267 24.81 19.35 11.84
C PRO A 267 23.67 20.13 11.19
N GLY A 268 22.44 19.93 11.71
CA GLY A 268 21.23 20.57 11.20
C GLY A 268 20.71 20.03 9.87
N ALA A 269 21.29 18.94 9.36
CA ALA A 269 20.78 18.30 8.15
C ALA A 269 19.58 17.40 8.47
N SER A 270 18.61 17.36 7.58
CA SER A 270 17.49 16.43 7.63
C SER A 270 17.18 15.89 6.23
N GLU A 271 16.73 14.65 6.17
CA GLU A 271 16.27 13.97 4.97
C GLU A 271 15.06 13.13 5.38
N SER A 272 13.93 13.27 4.70
CA SER A 272 12.69 12.59 5.07
C SER A 272 12.04 11.96 3.86
N GLY A 273 11.57 10.72 4.04
CA GLY A 273 10.83 9.98 3.04
C GLY A 273 11.63 9.65 1.78
N THR A 274 12.95 9.57 1.89
CA THR A 274 13.82 9.29 0.74
C THR A 274 13.69 7.82 0.33
N LEU A 275 13.22 7.62 -0.90
CA LEU A 275 13.14 6.35 -1.56
C LEU A 275 14.25 6.21 -2.59
N GLY A 276 14.90 5.04 -2.63
CA GLY A 276 15.87 4.74 -3.65
C GLY A 276 16.00 3.25 -3.93
N THR A 277 16.79 2.90 -4.92
CA THR A 277 17.02 1.51 -5.32
C THR A 277 18.48 1.17 -5.41
N ILE A 278 18.79 -0.10 -5.13
CA ILE A 278 20.10 -0.70 -5.36
C ILE A 278 19.86 -1.80 -6.40
N PRO A 279 20.35 -1.62 -7.63
CA PRO A 279 20.21 -2.63 -8.69
C PRO A 279 21.11 -3.84 -8.41
N TYR A 280 20.72 -5.00 -8.89
CA TYR A 280 21.49 -6.23 -8.83
C TYR A 280 21.92 -6.61 -7.41
N PRO A 281 20.97 -7.04 -6.56
CA PRO A 281 21.23 -7.38 -5.18
C PRO A 281 22.29 -8.50 -5.06
N SER A 282 23.17 -8.35 -4.07
CA SER A 282 24.13 -9.36 -3.66
C SER A 282 23.51 -10.32 -2.64
N GLU A 283 24.16 -11.44 -2.38
CA GLU A 283 23.67 -12.43 -1.40
C GLU A 283 23.72 -11.91 0.05
N GLU A 284 24.64 -10.99 0.35
CA GLU A 284 24.90 -10.47 1.69
C GLU A 284 25.28 -9.00 1.64
N TYR A 285 24.83 -8.26 2.63
CA TYR A 285 25.22 -6.85 2.84
C TYR A 285 25.65 -6.60 4.28
N THR A 286 26.68 -5.80 4.43
CA THR A 286 27.09 -5.22 5.71
C THR A 286 26.72 -3.74 5.75
N LEU A 287 25.91 -3.40 6.73
CA LEU A 287 25.57 -2.03 7.11
C LEU A 287 26.54 -1.54 8.18
N THR A 288 27.05 -0.32 8.02
CA THR A 288 27.78 0.39 9.08
C THR A 288 27.17 1.78 9.19
N ALA A 289 26.74 2.15 10.40
CA ALA A 289 26.26 3.47 10.71
C ALA A 289 27.04 4.03 11.89
N THR A 290 27.50 5.28 11.78
CA THR A 290 28.18 6.00 12.87
C THR A 290 27.40 7.24 13.22
N PHE A 291 27.22 7.47 14.52
CA PHE A 291 26.41 8.55 15.07
C PHE A 291 27.25 9.38 16.03
N THR A 292 27.10 10.68 15.98
CA THR A 292 27.68 11.63 16.93
C THR A 292 26.64 12.68 17.30
N GLY A 293 26.39 12.86 18.59
CA GLY A 293 25.45 13.85 19.11
C GLY A 293 23.99 13.45 18.96
N ASP A 294 23.10 14.45 18.86
CA ASP A 294 21.66 14.29 18.74
C ASP A 294 21.32 13.89 17.29
N THR A 295 20.87 12.66 17.11
CA THR A 295 20.68 12.07 15.78
C THR A 295 19.48 11.12 15.76
N TYR A 296 18.83 11.08 14.61
CA TYR A 296 17.79 10.11 14.26
C TYR A 296 18.07 9.52 12.89
N LEU A 297 17.98 8.22 12.76
CA LEU A 297 18.04 7.51 11.49
C LEU A 297 17.02 6.36 11.51
N ARG A 298 16.17 6.32 10.50
CA ARG A 298 15.32 5.17 10.17
C ARG A 298 15.74 4.64 8.82
N LEU A 299 15.93 3.34 8.71
CA LEU A 299 16.24 2.66 7.46
C LEU A 299 15.37 1.41 7.33
N LYS A 300 14.66 1.29 6.20
CA LYS A 300 14.04 0.04 5.75
C LYS A 300 14.61 -0.35 4.40
N ILE A 301 14.83 -1.66 4.21
CA ILE A 301 15.27 -2.23 2.94
C ILE A 301 14.38 -3.43 2.64
N ALA A 302 13.84 -3.48 1.43
CA ALA A 302 13.07 -4.59 0.90
C ALA A 302 13.66 -5.07 -0.41
N GLY A 303 13.57 -6.36 -0.68
CA GLY A 303 13.72 -6.90 -2.03
C GLY A 303 12.48 -6.57 -2.84
N GLY A 304 12.63 -6.35 -4.15
CA GLY A 304 11.53 -6.02 -5.04
C GLY A 304 11.54 -6.81 -6.33
N ILE A 305 10.36 -7.29 -6.76
CA ILE A 305 10.12 -7.81 -8.10
C ILE A 305 9.01 -6.98 -8.73
N THR A 306 9.34 -6.37 -9.86
CA THR A 306 8.43 -5.46 -10.57
C THR A 306 7.70 -6.17 -11.70
N THR A 307 6.39 -6.08 -11.69
CA THR A 307 5.51 -6.43 -12.83
C THR A 307 4.85 -5.16 -13.32
N SER A 308 4.69 -5.01 -14.64
CA SER A 308 4.07 -3.83 -15.24
C SER A 308 3.09 -4.21 -16.35
N TRP A 309 2.11 -3.34 -16.56
CA TRP A 309 1.12 -3.41 -17.64
C TRP A 309 1.01 -2.04 -18.29
N SER A 310 0.72 -2.01 -19.60
CA SER A 310 0.37 -0.80 -20.34
C SER A 310 -1.11 -0.90 -20.73
N LEU A 311 -1.94 0.00 -20.23
CA LEU A 311 -3.39 0.04 -20.41
C LEU A 311 -3.80 1.04 -21.50
#